data_e660f520452a8205b3d9a3aeed44499e
#
_entry.id   e660f520452a8205b3d9a3aeed44499e
#
_cell.length_a   1.000
_cell.length_b   1.000
_cell.length_c   1.000
_cell.angle_alpha   90.00
_cell.angle_beta   90.00
_cell.angle_gamma   90.00
#
_symmetry.space_group_name_H-M   'P 1'
#
loop_
_entity.id
_entity.type
_entity.pdbx_description
1 polymer ?
#
loop_
_entity_poly.entity_id
_entity_poly.type
_entity_poly.pdbx_seq_one_letter_code
_entity_poly.pdbx_strand_id
1 'polypeptide(L)'
;MDTMQQLSEKTVIRKIFWRVIPLLMVLYVISFIDRINVGFAALTMNKDIGLTPYLFGLGSGIFFVGYFIFEIPSNVMMVRVGARRWIARILLTWGVFACAMALATGPTSFIALRFLLGLAEAGFFPGVILYLTYWFPVRYRARIVSAFMLSIPVSIAVGAPLSTLILQMNGMLGIKGWQWLFIIEGLPAIIGAFFALRLLTDRPERATWLTESEREWLSKELAADDASASSDSKIGGLGKALLNPTVLMLAFIYFCATGANLGLSFFLPQIIKQQGYSNVTVGLITSIPYIAGCIGMLIVGNLSDRFNERRWFLAATMVLAAGGLIAAGALGASVWSIVALSVAAIGIFGCKGPFWSLPSFYLRGQAAAGGIAFINAIGNLGGFAGPYLVGLFKRSSNSYADGLCALAAFCVAALVVTALFIRPRQAQQAAMFPHLAAGNDDAK
;
A
#
# COMPACT_ATOMS: atom_id res chain seq x y z
N MET A 1 -13.51 -25.56 31.68
CA MET A 1 -12.09 -25.25 31.38
C MET A 1 -11.95 -24.36 30.14
N ASP A 2 -12.74 -24.54 29.08
CA ASP A 2 -12.64 -23.76 27.84
C ASP A 2 -12.87 -22.23 27.95
N THR A 3 -13.81 -21.78 28.76
CA THR A 3 -14.16 -20.36 28.91
C THR A 3 -13.06 -19.55 29.59
N MET A 4 -12.40 -20.09 30.60
CA MET A 4 -11.27 -19.42 31.29
C MET A 4 -10.02 -19.36 30.40
N GLN A 5 -9.78 -20.41 29.62
CA GLN A 5 -8.67 -20.46 28.68
C GLN A 5 -8.87 -19.49 27.52
N GLN A 6 -10.10 -19.35 26.99
CA GLN A 6 -10.44 -18.38 25.96
C GLN A 6 -10.37 -16.91 26.44
N LEU A 7 -10.71 -16.65 27.71
CA LEU A 7 -10.57 -15.33 28.33
C LEU A 7 -9.09 -14.95 28.50
N SER A 8 -8.23 -15.91 28.89
CA SER A 8 -6.80 -15.72 28.98
C SER A 8 -6.18 -15.42 27.61
N GLU A 9 -6.55 -16.17 26.58
CA GLU A 9 -6.09 -15.97 25.20
C GLU A 9 -6.39 -14.57 24.65
N LYS A 10 -7.66 -14.13 24.74
CA LYS A 10 -8.07 -12.79 24.29
C LYS A 10 -7.31 -11.68 25.01
N THR A 11 -6.98 -11.89 26.27
CA THR A 11 -6.21 -10.94 27.07
C THR A 11 -4.76 -10.85 26.58
N VAL A 12 -4.12 -11.98 26.32
CA VAL A 12 -2.76 -12.02 25.77
C VAL A 12 -2.71 -11.35 24.40
N ILE A 13 -3.60 -11.70 23.49
CA ILE A 13 -3.66 -11.09 22.16
C ILE A 13 -3.92 -9.60 22.24
N ARG A 14 -4.80 -9.12 23.14
CA ARG A 14 -5.06 -7.68 23.36
C ARG A 14 -3.80 -6.97 23.89
N LYS A 15 -3.05 -7.58 24.79
CA LYS A 15 -1.80 -7.06 25.35
C LYS A 15 -0.73 -6.91 24.26
N ILE A 16 -0.57 -7.92 23.39
CA ILE A 16 0.33 -7.88 22.24
C ILE A 16 -0.12 -6.80 21.26
N PHE A 17 -1.42 -6.73 20.95
CA PHE A 17 -1.97 -5.74 20.03
C PHE A 17 -1.59 -4.31 20.46
N TRP A 18 -1.90 -3.93 21.70
CA TRP A 18 -1.63 -2.57 22.18
C TRP A 18 -0.15 -2.25 22.34
N ARG A 19 0.71 -3.27 22.46
CA ARG A 19 2.16 -3.09 22.53
C ARG A 19 2.82 -2.93 21.17
N VAL A 20 2.31 -3.62 20.16
CA VAL A 20 2.97 -3.73 18.85
C VAL A 20 2.30 -2.85 17.78
N ILE A 21 0.97 -2.95 17.66
CA ILE A 21 0.25 -2.37 16.52
C ILE A 21 0.24 -0.84 16.50
N PRO A 22 0.01 -0.10 17.60
CA PRO A 22 -0.01 1.36 17.55
C PRO A 22 1.32 1.95 17.05
N LEU A 23 2.45 1.40 17.49
CA LEU A 23 3.76 1.84 17.02
C LEU A 23 3.92 1.60 15.52
N LEU A 24 3.62 0.37 15.05
CA LEU A 24 3.72 0.04 13.64
C LEU A 24 2.77 0.87 12.76
N MET A 25 1.56 1.17 13.25
CA MET A 25 0.62 2.05 12.56
C MET A 25 1.18 3.47 12.42
N VAL A 26 1.72 4.03 13.49
CA VAL A 26 2.35 5.37 13.44
C VAL A 26 3.51 5.38 12.45
N LEU A 27 4.39 4.39 12.49
CA LEU A 27 5.51 4.27 11.56
C LEU A 27 5.04 4.13 10.11
N TYR A 28 3.92 3.44 9.87
CA TYR A 28 3.37 3.28 8.53
C TYR A 28 2.63 4.55 8.05
N VAL A 29 2.02 5.30 8.98
CA VAL A 29 1.48 6.64 8.67
C VAL A 29 2.60 7.56 8.20
N ILE A 30 3.72 7.61 8.91
CA ILE A 30 4.91 8.38 8.53
C ILE A 30 5.40 7.95 7.13
N SER A 31 5.52 6.62 6.88
CA SER A 31 5.92 6.09 5.57
C SER A 31 5.01 6.55 4.43
N PHE A 32 3.71 6.51 4.66
CA PHE A 32 2.76 6.90 3.61
C PHE A 32 2.75 8.41 3.37
N ILE A 33 2.91 9.23 4.41
CA ILE A 33 3.05 10.69 4.27
C ILE A 33 4.30 11.00 3.44
N ASP A 34 5.46 10.45 3.79
CA ASP A 34 6.72 10.63 3.05
C ASP A 34 6.63 10.16 1.58
N ARG A 35 5.81 9.15 1.31
CA ARG A 35 5.63 8.64 -0.05
C ARG A 35 4.84 9.59 -0.94
N ILE A 36 3.82 10.25 -0.39
CA ILE A 36 2.92 11.13 -1.15
C ILE A 36 3.32 12.61 -1.09
N ASN A 37 4.15 13.02 -0.14
CA ASN A 37 4.52 14.43 0.09
C ASN A 37 5.15 15.09 -1.15
N VAL A 38 5.84 14.32 -1.97
CA VAL A 38 6.43 14.79 -3.22
C VAL A 38 5.38 15.40 -4.16
N GLY A 39 4.13 14.92 -4.13
CA GLY A 39 3.02 15.49 -4.88
C GLY A 39 2.65 16.90 -4.43
N PHE A 40 2.76 17.18 -3.13
CA PHE A 40 2.55 18.52 -2.56
C PHE A 40 3.79 19.41 -2.74
N ALA A 41 5.00 18.87 -2.55
CA ALA A 41 6.25 19.57 -2.84
C ALA A 41 6.28 20.10 -4.27
N ALA A 42 5.74 19.35 -5.23
CA ALA A 42 5.67 19.69 -6.64
C ALA A 42 4.99 21.05 -6.91
N LEU A 43 4.09 21.49 -6.03
CA LEU A 43 3.38 22.78 -6.18
C LEU A 43 4.34 23.98 -6.25
N THR A 44 5.52 23.88 -5.64
CA THR A 44 6.55 24.93 -5.63
C THR A 44 7.89 24.41 -6.12
N MET A 45 8.30 23.20 -5.74
CA MET A 45 9.57 22.57 -6.05
C MET A 45 9.82 22.46 -7.57
N ASN A 46 8.82 22.07 -8.36
CA ASN A 46 9.01 21.84 -9.79
C ASN A 46 9.56 23.08 -10.50
N LYS A 47 9.05 24.25 -10.15
CA LYS A 47 9.55 25.54 -10.69
C LYS A 47 10.95 25.82 -10.20
N ASP A 48 11.25 25.56 -8.94
CA ASP A 48 12.50 25.92 -8.29
C ASP A 48 13.70 25.12 -8.80
N ILE A 49 13.49 23.86 -9.12
CA ILE A 49 14.57 22.95 -9.57
C ILE A 49 14.43 22.52 -11.05
N GLY A 50 13.55 23.19 -11.80
CA GLY A 50 13.41 23.00 -13.25
C GLY A 50 12.81 21.64 -13.64
N LEU A 51 11.89 21.08 -12.84
CA LEU A 51 11.21 19.84 -13.18
C LEU A 51 10.05 20.07 -14.16
N THR A 52 10.16 19.45 -15.31
CA THR A 52 8.99 19.30 -16.21
C THR A 52 8.03 18.25 -15.66
N PRO A 53 6.75 18.24 -16.06
CA PRO A 53 5.80 17.19 -15.65
C PRO A 53 6.30 15.76 -15.94
N TYR A 54 7.01 15.58 -17.06
CA TYR A 54 7.66 14.31 -17.42
C TYR A 54 8.74 13.89 -16.42
N LEU A 55 9.68 14.81 -16.11
CA LEU A 55 10.78 14.53 -15.18
C LEU A 55 10.26 14.33 -13.74
N PHE A 56 9.21 15.04 -13.37
CA PHE A 56 8.52 14.82 -12.10
C PHE A 56 7.86 13.43 -12.04
N GLY A 57 7.13 13.04 -13.09
CA GLY A 57 6.52 11.70 -13.18
C GLY A 57 7.56 10.59 -13.17
N LEU A 58 8.65 10.73 -13.93
CA LEU A 58 9.79 9.81 -13.94
C LEU A 58 10.42 9.69 -12.55
N GLY A 59 10.76 10.82 -11.91
CA GLY A 59 11.40 10.83 -10.59
C GLY A 59 10.47 10.30 -9.49
N SER A 60 9.18 10.62 -9.54
CA SER A 60 8.20 10.05 -8.61
C SER A 60 8.08 8.54 -8.76
N GLY A 61 8.10 8.05 -9.99
CA GLY A 61 8.01 6.63 -10.31
C GLY A 61 9.29 5.83 -10.02
N ILE A 62 10.47 6.39 -10.27
CA ILE A 62 11.76 5.68 -10.10
C ILE A 62 11.98 5.16 -8.68
N PHE A 63 11.36 5.78 -7.70
CA PHE A 63 11.28 5.29 -6.33
C PHE A 63 10.83 3.82 -6.28
N PHE A 64 9.79 3.44 -7.04
CA PHE A 64 9.25 2.08 -7.03
C PHE A 64 10.15 1.08 -7.74
N VAL A 65 11.01 1.52 -8.65
CA VAL A 65 12.06 0.69 -9.24
C VAL A 65 13.12 0.36 -8.18
N GLY A 66 13.59 1.37 -7.45
CA GLY A 66 14.52 1.17 -6.33
C GLY A 66 13.92 0.26 -5.24
N TYR A 67 12.65 0.51 -4.90
CA TYR A 67 11.90 -0.30 -3.95
C TYR A 67 11.82 -1.77 -4.39
N PHE A 68 11.44 -2.04 -5.64
CA PHE A 68 11.34 -3.38 -6.21
C PHE A 68 12.67 -4.14 -6.18
N ILE A 69 13.77 -3.50 -6.59
CA ILE A 69 15.10 -4.12 -6.62
C ILE A 69 15.54 -4.59 -5.23
N PHE A 70 15.27 -3.80 -4.20
CA PHE A 70 15.79 -4.07 -2.86
C PHE A 70 14.76 -4.72 -1.92
N GLU A 71 13.51 -4.90 -2.33
CA GLU A 71 12.44 -5.49 -1.50
C GLU A 71 12.79 -6.91 -1.03
N ILE A 72 13.18 -7.79 -1.95
CA ILE A 72 13.55 -9.18 -1.61
C ILE A 72 14.84 -9.25 -0.78
N PRO A 73 15.97 -8.62 -1.18
CA PRO A 73 17.17 -8.57 -0.36
C PRO A 73 16.92 -8.05 1.06
N SER A 74 16.12 -7.01 1.20
CA SER A 74 15.79 -6.40 2.49
C SER A 74 15.06 -7.39 3.41
N ASN A 75 14.07 -8.13 2.88
CA ASN A 75 13.34 -9.12 3.67
C ASN A 75 14.21 -10.31 4.09
N VAL A 76 15.10 -10.78 3.21
CA VAL A 76 16.08 -11.82 3.56
C VAL A 76 17.00 -11.35 4.70
N MET A 77 17.48 -10.12 4.61
CA MET A 77 18.33 -9.54 5.67
C MET A 77 17.58 -9.39 6.99
N MET A 78 16.28 -9.05 6.95
CA MET A 78 15.46 -8.96 8.16
C MET A 78 15.37 -10.29 8.91
N VAL A 79 15.23 -11.41 8.19
CA VAL A 79 15.22 -12.74 8.81
C VAL A 79 16.55 -13.06 9.48
N ARG A 80 17.70 -12.65 8.88
CA ARG A 80 19.05 -12.90 9.40
C ARG A 80 19.45 -12.01 10.56
N VAL A 81 19.14 -10.71 10.47
CA VAL A 81 19.59 -9.68 11.44
C VAL A 81 18.63 -9.54 12.62
N GLY A 82 17.35 -9.92 12.41
CA GLY A 82 16.25 -9.69 13.34
C GLY A 82 15.40 -8.47 12.92
N ALA A 83 14.10 -8.60 13.17
CA ALA A 83 13.12 -7.60 12.72
C ALA A 83 13.32 -6.24 13.38
N ARG A 84 13.57 -6.21 14.68
CA ARG A 84 13.81 -4.99 15.48
C ARG A 84 14.93 -4.12 14.89
N ARG A 85 16.11 -4.72 14.66
CA ARG A 85 17.28 -3.99 14.16
C ARG A 85 17.09 -3.62 12.70
N TRP A 86 16.50 -4.50 11.91
CA TRP A 86 16.35 -4.26 10.49
C TRP A 86 15.27 -3.21 10.17
N ILE A 87 14.13 -3.23 10.85
CA ILE A 87 13.10 -2.17 10.75
C ILE A 87 13.70 -0.82 11.15
N ALA A 88 14.45 -0.77 12.25
CA ALA A 88 15.10 0.47 12.67
C ALA A 88 16.12 0.97 11.64
N ARG A 89 16.90 0.09 11.01
CA ARG A 89 17.81 0.46 9.91
C ARG A 89 17.03 1.04 8.72
N ILE A 90 15.91 0.40 8.31
CA ILE A 90 15.08 0.89 7.23
C ILE A 90 14.58 2.31 7.56
N LEU A 91 14.02 2.52 8.74
CA LEU A 91 13.52 3.82 9.20
C LEU A 91 14.61 4.90 9.21
N LEU A 92 15.80 4.58 9.72
CA LEU A 92 16.91 5.51 9.77
C LEU A 92 17.41 5.91 8.37
N THR A 93 17.69 4.91 7.53
CA THR A 93 18.21 5.17 6.17
C THR A 93 17.19 5.87 5.29
N TRP A 94 15.92 5.44 5.35
CA TRP A 94 14.84 6.10 4.65
C TRP A 94 14.64 7.54 5.15
N GLY A 95 14.57 7.78 6.46
CA GLY A 95 14.40 9.14 7.01
C GLY A 95 15.55 10.07 6.62
N VAL A 96 16.80 9.57 6.57
CA VAL A 96 17.95 10.34 6.07
C VAL A 96 17.77 10.73 4.60
N PHE A 97 17.38 9.79 3.72
CA PHE A 97 17.15 10.10 2.31
C PHE A 97 15.90 10.96 2.09
N ALA A 98 14.85 10.81 2.91
CA ALA A 98 13.68 11.69 2.90
C ALA A 98 14.07 13.15 3.22
N CYS A 99 14.84 13.35 4.29
CA CYS A 99 15.39 14.70 4.61
C CYS A 99 16.35 15.19 3.51
N ALA A 100 17.17 14.31 2.94
CA ALA A 100 18.12 14.66 1.87
C ALA A 100 17.43 15.13 0.58
N MET A 101 16.14 14.80 0.38
CA MET A 101 15.35 15.38 -0.72
C MET A 101 15.34 16.91 -0.70
N ALA A 102 15.47 17.53 0.48
CA ALA A 102 15.59 18.98 0.61
C ALA A 102 16.84 19.56 -0.08
N LEU A 103 17.84 18.72 -0.36
CA LEU A 103 19.09 19.10 -1.04
C LEU A 103 19.01 18.97 -2.57
N ALA A 104 17.86 18.62 -3.12
CA ALA A 104 17.69 18.50 -4.56
C ALA A 104 17.88 19.88 -5.24
N THR A 105 18.83 19.95 -6.17
CA THR A 105 19.18 21.18 -6.89
C THR A 105 18.75 21.19 -8.36
N GLY A 106 18.30 20.04 -8.85
CA GLY A 106 17.88 19.90 -10.25
C GLY A 106 17.27 18.52 -10.52
N PRO A 107 16.86 18.26 -11.77
CA PRO A 107 16.19 17.00 -12.13
C PRO A 107 17.00 15.75 -11.82
N THR A 108 18.31 15.77 -12.10
CA THR A 108 19.18 14.60 -11.89
C THR A 108 19.31 14.25 -10.40
N SER A 109 19.54 15.26 -9.55
CA SER A 109 19.62 15.04 -8.09
C SER A 109 18.28 14.58 -7.52
N PHE A 110 17.17 15.12 -8.01
CA PHE A 110 15.82 14.68 -7.64
C PHE A 110 15.59 13.19 -7.97
N ILE A 111 15.87 12.78 -9.22
CA ILE A 111 15.70 11.39 -9.67
C ILE A 111 16.61 10.45 -8.88
N ALA A 112 17.89 10.82 -8.66
CA ALA A 112 18.83 10.01 -7.90
C ALA A 112 18.38 9.82 -6.43
N LEU A 113 17.99 10.91 -5.77
CA LEU A 113 17.50 10.85 -4.39
C LEU A 113 16.20 10.03 -4.27
N ARG A 114 15.28 10.16 -5.22
CA ARG A 114 14.06 9.34 -5.27
C ARG A 114 14.36 7.85 -5.42
N PHE A 115 15.33 7.49 -6.26
CA PHE A 115 15.78 6.10 -6.42
C PHE A 115 16.39 5.55 -5.11
N LEU A 116 17.31 6.31 -4.50
CA LEU A 116 17.96 5.94 -3.24
C LEU A 116 16.95 5.84 -2.08
N LEU A 117 15.96 6.74 -2.05
CA LEU A 117 14.86 6.69 -1.08
C LEU A 117 14.05 5.39 -1.25
N GLY A 118 13.76 4.99 -2.50
CA GLY A 118 13.09 3.73 -2.79
C GLY A 118 13.88 2.51 -2.31
N LEU A 119 15.19 2.47 -2.55
CA LEU A 119 16.08 1.43 -2.02
C LEU A 119 16.08 1.39 -0.49
N ALA A 120 16.11 2.57 0.16
CA ALA A 120 16.19 2.68 1.62
C ALA A 120 14.90 2.24 2.31
N GLU A 121 13.71 2.56 1.75
CA GLU A 121 12.40 2.20 2.29
C GLU A 121 12.01 0.74 1.97
N ALA A 122 12.67 0.13 0.98
CA ALA A 122 12.33 -1.20 0.51
C ALA A 122 12.34 -2.25 1.64
N GLY A 123 11.29 -3.07 1.65
CA GLY A 123 11.11 -4.14 2.64
C GLY A 123 10.43 -3.68 3.94
N PHE A 124 10.09 -2.40 4.11
CA PHE A 124 9.38 -1.97 5.33
C PHE A 124 8.01 -2.64 5.46
N PHE A 125 7.14 -2.48 4.48
CA PHE A 125 5.79 -3.05 4.52
C PHE A 125 5.79 -4.59 4.61
N PRO A 126 6.43 -5.34 3.68
CA PRO A 126 6.48 -6.79 3.79
C PRO A 126 7.22 -7.26 5.05
N GLY A 127 8.19 -6.49 5.51
CA GLY A 127 8.88 -6.73 6.78
C GLY A 127 7.97 -6.61 8.00
N VAL A 128 7.11 -5.59 8.03
CA VAL A 128 6.09 -5.47 9.09
C VAL A 128 5.11 -6.64 9.03
N ILE A 129 4.63 -7.02 7.85
CA ILE A 129 3.73 -8.18 7.71
C ILE A 129 4.41 -9.45 8.23
N LEU A 130 5.67 -9.69 7.86
CA LEU A 130 6.44 -10.81 8.39
C LEU A 130 6.62 -10.73 9.92
N TYR A 131 6.91 -9.55 10.45
CA TYR A 131 7.02 -9.34 11.90
C TYR A 131 5.71 -9.68 12.62
N LEU A 132 4.56 -9.30 12.06
CA LEU A 132 3.25 -9.65 12.63
C LEU A 132 3.01 -11.16 12.67
N THR A 133 3.58 -11.95 11.75
CA THR A 133 3.46 -13.41 11.82
C THR A 133 4.18 -14.01 13.01
N TYR A 134 5.18 -13.35 13.55
CA TYR A 134 5.93 -13.79 14.75
C TYR A 134 5.16 -13.52 16.06
N TRP A 135 4.11 -12.68 16.02
CA TRP A 135 3.37 -12.22 17.21
C TRP A 135 1.92 -12.68 17.24
N PHE A 136 1.35 -12.99 16.08
CA PHE A 136 -0.08 -13.30 15.99
C PHE A 136 -0.32 -14.64 15.32
N PRO A 137 -1.05 -15.57 16.00
CA PRO A 137 -1.54 -16.79 15.39
C PRO A 137 -2.38 -16.52 14.12
N VAL A 138 -2.40 -17.48 13.18
CA VAL A 138 -3.05 -17.38 11.85
C VAL A 138 -4.48 -16.86 11.95
N ARG A 139 -5.26 -17.34 12.92
CA ARG A 139 -6.66 -16.95 13.15
C ARG A 139 -6.88 -15.46 13.42
N TYR A 140 -5.85 -14.73 13.90
CA TYR A 140 -5.93 -13.29 14.18
C TYR A 140 -5.29 -12.43 13.12
N ARG A 141 -4.39 -12.97 12.28
CA ARG A 141 -3.55 -12.21 11.33
C ARG A 141 -4.37 -11.34 10.39
N ALA A 142 -5.44 -11.87 9.79
CA ALA A 142 -6.27 -11.10 8.85
C ALA A 142 -6.83 -9.82 9.50
N ARG A 143 -7.38 -9.92 10.70
CA ARG A 143 -7.93 -8.77 11.45
C ARG A 143 -6.84 -7.76 11.82
N ILE A 144 -5.68 -8.25 12.25
CA ILE A 144 -4.54 -7.40 12.64
C ILE A 144 -3.98 -6.65 11.45
N VAL A 145 -3.76 -7.34 10.32
CA VAL A 145 -3.28 -6.72 9.08
C VAL A 145 -4.30 -5.70 8.54
N SER A 146 -5.60 -6.00 8.62
CA SER A 146 -6.63 -5.04 8.23
C SER A 146 -6.60 -3.78 9.10
N ALA A 147 -6.42 -3.92 10.42
CA ALA A 147 -6.27 -2.77 11.32
C ALA A 147 -5.02 -1.95 10.98
N PHE A 148 -3.89 -2.61 10.70
CA PHE A 148 -2.66 -1.96 10.26
C PHE A 148 -2.84 -1.20 8.95
N MET A 149 -3.58 -1.76 7.98
CA MET A 149 -3.88 -1.15 6.69
C MET A 149 -4.73 0.13 6.78
N LEU A 150 -5.47 0.35 7.87
CA LEU A 150 -6.18 1.61 8.11
C LEU A 150 -5.23 2.82 8.19
N SER A 151 -3.95 2.59 8.43
CA SER A 151 -2.94 3.65 8.41
C SER A 151 -2.86 4.36 7.05
N ILE A 152 -3.11 3.66 5.93
CA ILE A 152 -3.00 4.23 4.58
C ILE A 152 -3.95 5.42 4.39
N PRO A 153 -5.27 5.24 4.50
CA PRO A 153 -6.19 6.33 4.30
C PRO A 153 -6.06 7.44 5.35
N VAL A 154 -5.72 7.09 6.59
CA VAL A 154 -5.46 8.08 7.66
C VAL A 154 -4.25 8.94 7.29
N SER A 155 -3.17 8.33 6.77
CA SER A 155 -1.98 9.06 6.33
C SER A 155 -2.30 10.12 5.30
N ILE A 156 -3.14 9.79 4.33
CA ILE A 156 -3.43 10.71 3.22
C ILE A 156 -4.37 11.82 3.68
N ALA A 157 -5.39 11.49 4.47
CA ALA A 157 -6.33 12.45 5.00
C ALA A 157 -5.66 13.50 5.91
N VAL A 158 -4.67 13.08 6.70
CA VAL A 158 -3.92 13.96 7.60
C VAL A 158 -2.74 14.61 6.88
N GLY A 159 -2.04 13.86 6.03
CA GLY A 159 -0.82 14.31 5.35
C GLY A 159 -1.09 15.46 4.39
N ALA A 160 -2.18 15.44 3.62
CA ALA A 160 -2.45 16.47 2.63
C ALA A 160 -2.57 17.89 3.23
N PRO A 161 -3.37 18.14 4.28
CA PRO A 161 -3.39 19.44 4.95
C PRO A 161 -2.06 19.77 5.62
N LEU A 162 -1.43 18.80 6.29
CA LEU A 162 -0.14 18.98 6.98
C LEU A 162 0.95 19.42 6.01
N SER A 163 1.12 18.70 4.90
CA SER A 163 2.11 19.02 3.87
C SER A 163 1.93 20.42 3.32
N THR A 164 0.68 20.84 3.05
CA THR A 164 0.42 22.19 2.51
C THR A 164 0.55 23.30 3.55
N LEU A 165 0.31 23.03 4.83
CA LEU A 165 0.64 23.96 5.92
C LEU A 165 2.15 24.16 6.06
N ILE A 166 2.94 23.09 5.99
CA ILE A 166 4.41 23.17 6.02
C ILE A 166 4.94 24.02 4.84
N LEU A 167 4.33 23.93 3.67
CA LEU A 167 4.73 24.76 2.52
C LEU A 167 4.63 26.27 2.80
N GLN A 168 3.81 26.71 3.78
CA GLN A 168 3.73 28.12 4.18
C GLN A 168 5.00 28.63 4.92
N MET A 169 5.87 27.72 5.38
CA MET A 169 7.15 28.09 6.00
C MET A 169 8.18 28.57 4.96
N ASN A 170 7.75 28.87 3.74
CA ASN A 170 8.63 29.32 2.68
C ASN A 170 9.36 30.64 3.06
N GLY A 171 10.71 30.61 2.98
CA GLY A 171 11.56 31.73 3.35
C GLY A 171 12.00 31.75 4.81
N MET A 172 11.43 30.93 5.69
CA MET A 172 11.90 30.82 7.08
C MET A 172 13.33 30.27 7.10
N LEU A 173 14.22 30.96 7.79
CA LEU A 173 15.65 30.64 7.87
C LEU A 173 16.35 30.54 6.50
N GLY A 174 15.83 31.21 5.46
CA GLY A 174 16.35 31.12 4.11
C GLY A 174 16.02 29.80 3.36
N ILE A 175 15.24 28.93 3.98
CA ILE A 175 14.88 27.60 3.44
C ILE A 175 13.52 27.69 2.72
N LYS A 176 13.39 27.01 1.58
CA LYS A 176 12.15 26.99 0.79
C LYS A 176 11.10 26.10 1.46
N GLY A 177 9.81 26.38 1.25
CA GLY A 177 8.72 25.62 1.85
C GLY A 177 8.74 24.12 1.53
N TRP A 178 9.08 23.74 0.28
CA TRP A 178 9.20 22.34 -0.11
C TRP A 178 10.41 21.63 0.54
N GLN A 179 11.46 22.36 0.87
CA GLN A 179 12.61 21.81 1.61
C GLN A 179 12.22 21.54 3.07
N TRP A 180 11.48 22.48 3.70
CA TRP A 180 10.90 22.26 5.03
C TRP A 180 9.99 21.03 5.04
N LEU A 181 9.19 20.83 4.00
CA LEU A 181 8.31 19.66 3.88
C LEU A 181 9.10 18.36 4.03
N PHE A 182 10.16 18.19 3.24
CA PHE A 182 10.99 16.97 3.31
C PHE A 182 11.73 16.81 4.63
N ILE A 183 12.18 17.90 5.23
CA ILE A 183 12.86 17.85 6.53
C ILE A 183 11.88 17.46 7.64
N ILE A 184 10.74 18.15 7.74
CA ILE A 184 9.78 17.97 8.84
C ILE A 184 9.07 16.61 8.73
N GLU A 185 8.75 16.15 7.53
CA GLU A 185 8.08 14.85 7.35
C GLU A 185 9.06 13.67 7.36
N GLY A 186 10.33 13.86 6.97
CA GLY A 186 11.35 12.81 7.03
C GLY A 186 11.94 12.60 8.42
N LEU A 187 12.02 13.65 9.25
CA LEU A 187 12.59 13.57 10.61
C LEU A 187 11.86 12.55 11.52
N PRO A 188 10.52 12.44 11.51
CA PRO A 188 9.81 11.44 12.29
C PRO A 188 10.23 9.99 12.00
N ALA A 189 10.67 9.66 10.79
CA ALA A 189 11.19 8.34 10.47
C ALA A 189 12.51 8.05 11.21
N ILE A 190 13.41 9.03 11.28
CA ILE A 190 14.67 8.93 12.05
C ILE A 190 14.37 8.74 13.55
N ILE A 191 13.45 9.53 14.09
CA ILE A 191 12.99 9.41 15.48
C ILE A 191 12.32 8.03 15.68
N GLY A 192 11.52 7.58 14.73
CA GLY A 192 10.86 6.29 14.74
C GLY A 192 11.85 5.12 14.79
N ALA A 193 13.04 5.25 14.18
CA ALA A 193 14.10 4.24 14.27
C ALA A 193 14.55 4.01 15.72
N PHE A 194 14.68 5.08 16.51
CA PHE A 194 15.01 4.98 17.92
C PHE A 194 13.91 4.26 18.73
N PHE A 195 12.64 4.64 18.47
CA PHE A 195 11.51 3.97 19.13
C PHE A 195 11.39 2.49 18.70
N ALA A 196 11.63 2.17 17.43
CA ALA A 196 11.66 0.78 16.95
C ALA A 196 12.73 -0.04 17.71
N LEU A 197 13.95 0.51 17.88
CA LEU A 197 15.00 -0.14 18.65
C LEU A 197 14.67 -0.32 20.13
N ARG A 198 13.87 0.56 20.74
CA ARG A 198 13.53 0.50 22.17
C ARG A 198 12.30 -0.33 22.45
N LEU A 199 11.28 -0.28 21.60
CA LEU A 199 9.96 -0.81 21.90
C LEU A 199 9.67 -2.15 21.20
N LEU A 200 10.26 -2.41 20.01
CA LEU A 200 10.08 -3.69 19.33
C LEU A 200 10.93 -4.79 19.97
N THR A 201 10.39 -5.99 19.97
CA THR A 201 11.08 -7.22 20.40
C THR A 201 11.07 -8.20 19.24
N ASP A 202 12.18 -8.89 18.96
CA ASP A 202 12.29 -9.74 17.76
C ASP A 202 11.35 -10.95 17.80
N ARG A 203 11.20 -11.58 18.95
CA ARG A 203 10.44 -12.83 19.12
C ARG A 203 9.75 -12.86 20.48
N PRO A 204 8.62 -13.60 20.62
CA PRO A 204 7.90 -13.74 21.89
C PRO A 204 8.77 -14.26 23.04
N GLU A 205 9.70 -15.17 22.75
CA GLU A 205 10.57 -15.78 23.78
C GLU A 205 11.45 -14.74 24.49
N ARG A 206 11.73 -13.61 23.83
CA ARG A 206 12.53 -12.50 24.38
C ARG A 206 11.67 -11.38 24.96
N ALA A 207 10.36 -11.55 25.02
CA ALA A 207 9.43 -10.52 25.49
C ALA A 207 9.36 -10.50 27.03
N THR A 208 10.12 -9.61 27.66
CA THR A 208 10.14 -9.44 29.13
C THR A 208 8.82 -8.87 29.69
N TRP A 209 7.98 -8.30 28.85
CA TRP A 209 6.67 -7.74 29.20
C TRP A 209 5.52 -8.77 29.16
N LEU A 210 5.77 -9.99 28.69
CA LEU A 210 4.87 -11.14 28.82
C LEU A 210 5.28 -11.99 30.02
N THR A 211 4.30 -12.57 30.71
CA THR A 211 4.57 -13.58 31.73
C THR A 211 5.08 -14.87 31.09
N GLU A 212 5.66 -15.75 31.89
CA GLU A 212 6.21 -17.01 31.36
C GLU A 212 5.10 -17.89 30.74
N SER A 213 3.97 -17.99 31.39
CA SER A 213 2.79 -18.71 30.88
C SER A 213 2.23 -18.10 29.58
N GLU A 214 2.21 -16.77 29.46
CA GLU A 214 1.79 -16.08 28.22
C GLU A 214 2.77 -16.39 27.07
N ARG A 215 4.07 -16.40 27.34
CA ARG A 215 5.12 -16.72 26.33
C ARG A 215 5.05 -18.17 25.88
N GLU A 216 4.91 -19.11 26.81
CA GLU A 216 4.77 -20.53 26.50
C GLU A 216 3.52 -20.82 25.66
N TRP A 217 2.38 -20.25 26.07
CA TRP A 217 1.14 -20.37 25.31
C TRP A 217 1.32 -19.85 23.88
N LEU A 218 1.85 -18.62 23.72
CA LEU A 218 2.02 -18.00 22.40
C LEU A 218 3.00 -18.80 21.53
N SER A 219 4.13 -19.24 22.08
CA SER A 219 5.13 -20.03 21.35
C SER A 219 4.54 -21.37 20.89
N LYS A 220 3.71 -22.02 21.73
CA LYS A 220 3.02 -23.27 21.39
C LYS A 220 2.00 -23.07 20.24
N GLU A 221 1.20 -22.01 20.29
CA GLU A 221 0.25 -21.69 19.24
C GLU A 221 0.94 -21.41 17.90
N LEU A 222 2.00 -20.59 17.92
CA LEU A 222 2.76 -20.28 16.70
C LEU A 222 3.47 -21.51 16.12
N ALA A 223 4.02 -22.39 16.97
CA ALA A 223 4.62 -23.65 16.54
C ALA A 223 3.59 -24.60 15.92
N ALA A 224 2.35 -24.64 16.45
CA ALA A 224 1.26 -25.42 15.87
C ALA A 224 0.85 -24.91 14.49
N ASP A 225 0.78 -23.59 14.31
CA ASP A 225 0.52 -22.96 13.01
C ASP A 225 1.62 -23.31 11.99
N ASP A 226 2.90 -23.24 12.39
CA ASP A 226 4.05 -23.56 11.52
C ASP A 226 4.08 -25.05 11.15
N ALA A 227 3.75 -25.96 12.07
CA ALA A 227 3.65 -27.38 11.82
C ALA A 227 2.53 -27.71 10.81
N SER A 228 1.38 -27.07 10.93
CA SER A 228 0.26 -27.24 9.99
C SER A 228 0.61 -26.72 8.59
N ALA A 229 1.34 -25.61 8.49
CA ALA A 229 1.80 -25.07 7.22
C ALA A 229 2.87 -25.94 6.52
N SER A 230 3.70 -26.64 7.29
CA SER A 230 4.77 -27.51 6.76
C SER A 230 4.22 -28.79 6.16
N SER A 231 3.11 -29.31 6.68
CA SER A 231 2.47 -30.55 6.16
C SER A 231 1.86 -30.34 4.75
N ASP A 232 1.43 -29.12 4.43
CA ASP A 232 0.85 -28.75 3.13
C ASP A 232 1.91 -28.42 2.06
N SER A 233 3.19 -28.42 2.41
CA SER A 233 4.28 -27.88 1.55
C SER A 233 4.79 -28.82 0.44
N LYS A 234 4.13 -29.95 0.17
CA LYS A 234 4.56 -30.94 -0.83
C LYS A 234 4.24 -30.61 -2.30
N ILE A 235 3.73 -29.43 -2.61
CA ILE A 235 3.35 -29.07 -3.98
C ILE A 235 4.28 -28.01 -4.58
N GLY A 236 5.18 -28.46 -5.45
CA GLY A 236 5.84 -27.68 -6.52
C GLY A 236 6.64 -26.45 -6.08
N GLY A 237 7.94 -26.45 -6.41
CA GLY A 237 8.86 -25.37 -6.04
C GLY A 237 8.36 -23.96 -6.37
N LEU A 238 8.82 -22.98 -5.62
CA LEU A 238 8.49 -21.54 -5.71
C LEU A 238 8.44 -21.03 -7.17
N GLY A 239 9.36 -21.47 -8.03
CA GLY A 239 9.40 -21.08 -9.44
C GLY A 239 8.14 -21.45 -10.24
N LYS A 240 7.54 -22.64 -10.00
CA LYS A 240 6.29 -23.03 -10.65
C LYS A 240 5.09 -22.22 -10.16
N ALA A 241 5.08 -21.81 -8.88
CA ALA A 241 4.04 -20.97 -8.32
C ALA A 241 4.09 -19.56 -8.93
N LEU A 242 5.27 -19.01 -9.17
CA LEU A 242 5.45 -17.67 -9.77
C LEU A 242 5.00 -17.61 -11.24
N LEU A 243 5.15 -18.70 -11.99
CA LEU A 243 4.71 -18.81 -13.40
C LEU A 243 3.25 -19.24 -13.54
N ASN A 244 2.52 -19.41 -12.44
CA ASN A 244 1.11 -19.75 -12.49
C ASN A 244 0.31 -18.61 -13.16
N PRO A 245 -0.47 -18.88 -14.23
CA PRO A 245 -1.25 -17.87 -14.93
C PRO A 245 -2.15 -17.04 -13.99
N THR A 246 -2.71 -17.65 -12.97
CA THR A 246 -3.55 -16.95 -11.99
C THR A 246 -2.74 -15.94 -11.18
N VAL A 247 -1.51 -16.29 -10.78
CA VAL A 247 -0.61 -15.37 -10.04
C VAL A 247 -0.22 -14.20 -10.94
N LEU A 248 0.10 -14.46 -12.20
CA LEU A 248 0.43 -13.42 -13.18
C LEU A 248 -0.76 -12.49 -13.45
N MET A 249 -1.97 -13.02 -13.57
CA MET A 249 -3.19 -12.22 -13.71
C MET A 249 -3.46 -11.35 -12.50
N LEU A 250 -3.34 -11.89 -11.28
CA LEU A 250 -3.48 -11.11 -10.05
C LEU A 250 -2.39 -10.04 -9.93
N ALA A 251 -1.15 -10.36 -10.29
CA ALA A 251 -0.05 -9.40 -10.32
C ALA A 251 -0.33 -8.26 -11.31
N PHE A 252 -0.88 -8.56 -12.48
CA PHE A 252 -1.26 -7.58 -13.48
C PHE A 252 -2.41 -6.68 -13.01
N ILE A 253 -3.47 -7.25 -12.41
CA ILE A 253 -4.57 -6.47 -11.82
C ILE A 253 -4.04 -5.52 -10.76
N TYR A 254 -3.16 -6.00 -9.88
CA TYR A 254 -2.58 -5.17 -8.82
C TYR A 254 -1.63 -4.10 -9.36
N PHE A 255 -0.85 -4.41 -10.41
CA PHE A 255 -0.04 -3.43 -11.15
C PHE A 255 -0.91 -2.29 -11.70
N CYS A 256 -2.01 -2.61 -12.37
CA CYS A 256 -2.94 -1.62 -12.90
C CYS A 256 -3.59 -0.78 -11.80
N ALA A 257 -4.08 -1.41 -10.74
CA ALA A 257 -4.71 -0.73 -9.61
C ALA A 257 -3.72 0.21 -8.88
N THR A 258 -2.48 -0.24 -8.68
CA THR A 258 -1.42 0.55 -8.05
C THR A 258 -0.97 1.69 -8.94
N GLY A 259 -0.88 1.46 -10.25
CA GLY A 259 -0.55 2.47 -11.25
C GLY A 259 -1.58 3.60 -11.27
N ALA A 260 -2.86 3.27 -11.30
CA ALA A 260 -3.94 4.24 -11.22
C ALA A 260 -3.92 5.03 -9.89
N ASN A 261 -3.73 4.33 -8.76
CA ASN A 261 -3.68 4.95 -7.45
C ASN A 261 -2.52 5.95 -7.31
N LEU A 262 -1.30 5.53 -7.61
CA LEU A 262 -0.11 6.36 -7.41
C LEU A 262 0.05 7.42 -8.50
N GLY A 263 -0.37 7.12 -9.75
CA GLY A 263 -0.45 8.12 -10.80
C GLY A 263 -1.36 9.27 -10.42
N LEU A 264 -2.56 8.96 -9.91
CA LEU A 264 -3.46 9.98 -9.39
C LEU A 264 -2.86 10.69 -8.17
N SER A 265 -2.36 9.96 -7.19
CA SER A 265 -1.90 10.52 -5.90
C SER A 265 -0.79 11.56 -6.07
N PHE A 266 0.17 11.34 -6.96
CA PHE A 266 1.28 12.28 -7.15
C PHE A 266 0.90 13.54 -7.94
N PHE A 267 -0.08 13.43 -8.83
CA PHE A 267 -0.51 14.57 -9.64
C PHE A 267 -1.77 15.26 -9.13
N LEU A 268 -2.54 14.65 -8.22
CA LEU A 268 -3.80 15.22 -7.70
C LEU A 268 -3.65 16.64 -7.14
N PRO A 269 -2.63 16.97 -6.31
CA PRO A 269 -2.43 18.34 -5.84
C PRO A 269 -2.21 19.32 -6.99
N GLN A 270 -1.47 18.94 -8.03
CA GLN A 270 -1.20 19.77 -9.19
C GLN A 270 -2.45 19.94 -10.07
N ILE A 271 -3.28 18.88 -10.21
CA ILE A 271 -4.56 18.93 -10.93
C ILE A 271 -5.50 19.92 -10.24
N ILE A 272 -5.63 19.85 -8.91
CA ILE A 272 -6.47 20.78 -8.14
C ILE A 272 -5.90 22.20 -8.19
N LYS A 273 -4.58 22.36 -8.14
CA LYS A 273 -3.92 23.67 -8.23
C LYS A 273 -4.24 24.43 -9.52
N GLN A 274 -4.47 23.73 -10.63
CA GLN A 274 -4.88 24.36 -11.90
C GLN A 274 -6.22 25.12 -11.82
N GLN A 275 -7.03 24.82 -10.81
CA GLN A 275 -8.29 25.54 -10.55
C GLN A 275 -8.07 26.91 -9.88
N GLY A 276 -6.81 27.32 -9.65
CA GLY A 276 -6.47 28.64 -9.08
C GLY A 276 -6.47 28.71 -7.55
N TYR A 277 -6.72 27.61 -6.85
CA TYR A 277 -6.74 27.60 -5.38
C TYR A 277 -5.38 27.87 -4.75
N SER A 278 -5.38 28.42 -3.54
CA SER A 278 -4.17 28.54 -2.70
C SER A 278 -3.59 27.17 -2.35
N ASN A 279 -2.31 27.08 -2.00
CA ASN A 279 -1.71 25.79 -1.65
C ASN A 279 -2.40 25.11 -0.44
N VAL A 280 -2.80 25.90 0.57
CA VAL A 280 -3.54 25.37 1.73
C VAL A 280 -4.89 24.81 1.31
N THR A 281 -5.63 25.56 0.47
CA THR A 281 -6.92 25.11 -0.06
C THR A 281 -6.75 23.84 -0.90
N VAL A 282 -5.69 23.72 -1.70
CA VAL A 282 -5.35 22.51 -2.45
C VAL A 282 -5.19 21.32 -1.50
N GLY A 283 -4.50 21.50 -0.38
CA GLY A 283 -4.33 20.42 0.62
C GLY A 283 -5.67 19.93 1.19
N LEU A 284 -6.54 20.89 1.58
CA LEU A 284 -7.87 20.57 2.12
C LEU A 284 -8.75 19.86 1.07
N ILE A 285 -8.79 20.39 -0.15
CA ILE A 285 -9.58 19.80 -1.24
C ILE A 285 -9.03 18.42 -1.61
N THR A 286 -7.71 18.25 -1.64
CA THR A 286 -7.08 16.96 -1.93
C THR A 286 -7.50 15.87 -0.93
N SER A 287 -7.80 16.22 0.32
CA SER A 287 -8.28 15.25 1.31
C SER A 287 -9.67 14.67 0.98
N ILE A 288 -10.52 15.39 0.27
CA ILE A 288 -11.91 15.01 -0.03
C ILE A 288 -11.98 13.67 -0.81
N PRO A 289 -11.31 13.51 -1.97
CA PRO A 289 -11.27 12.24 -2.69
C PRO A 289 -10.75 11.08 -1.84
N TYR A 290 -9.76 11.33 -0.97
CA TYR A 290 -9.19 10.26 -0.15
C TYR A 290 -10.10 9.85 1.00
N ILE A 291 -10.81 10.79 1.64
CA ILE A 291 -11.86 10.48 2.62
C ILE A 291 -12.98 9.66 1.96
N ALA A 292 -13.42 10.06 0.76
CA ALA A 292 -14.40 9.30 -0.01
C ALA A 292 -13.87 7.88 -0.34
N GLY A 293 -12.60 7.76 -0.73
CA GLY A 293 -11.94 6.48 -0.97
C GLY A 293 -11.87 5.58 0.27
N CYS A 294 -11.60 6.16 1.45
CA CYS A 294 -11.67 5.47 2.74
C CYS A 294 -13.04 4.86 2.99
N ILE A 295 -14.08 5.69 2.88
CA ILE A 295 -15.46 5.27 3.08
C ILE A 295 -15.80 4.17 2.07
N GLY A 296 -15.42 4.37 0.80
CA GLY A 296 -15.59 3.38 -0.27
C GLY A 296 -14.92 2.04 0.05
N MET A 297 -13.68 2.07 0.56
CA MET A 297 -12.94 0.86 0.95
C MET A 297 -13.67 0.07 2.04
N LEU A 298 -14.19 0.76 3.06
CA LEU A 298 -14.93 0.12 4.15
C LEU A 298 -16.27 -0.44 3.68
N ILE A 299 -17.05 0.32 2.90
CA ILE A 299 -18.34 -0.10 2.38
C ILE A 299 -18.20 -1.29 1.44
N VAL A 300 -17.33 -1.17 0.43
CA VAL A 300 -17.13 -2.23 -0.57
C VAL A 300 -16.55 -3.49 0.09
N GLY A 301 -15.60 -3.35 1.02
CA GLY A 301 -15.05 -4.47 1.76
C GLY A 301 -16.14 -5.23 2.52
N ASN A 302 -16.96 -4.52 3.32
CA ASN A 302 -18.05 -5.12 4.07
C ASN A 302 -19.14 -5.75 3.18
N LEU A 303 -19.51 -5.08 2.08
CA LEU A 303 -20.50 -5.63 1.14
C LEU A 303 -19.95 -6.88 0.44
N SER A 304 -18.69 -6.85 -0.03
CA SER A 304 -18.04 -8.00 -0.64
C SER A 304 -17.98 -9.20 0.32
N ASP A 305 -17.72 -8.95 1.61
CA ASP A 305 -17.74 -9.98 2.66
C ASP A 305 -19.15 -10.51 2.91
N ARG A 306 -20.14 -9.62 3.05
CA ARG A 306 -21.55 -9.97 3.32
C ARG A 306 -22.15 -10.81 2.20
N PHE A 307 -21.91 -10.42 0.94
CA PHE A 307 -22.39 -11.17 -0.23
C PHE A 307 -21.47 -12.34 -0.59
N ASN A 308 -20.31 -12.43 0.07
CA ASN A 308 -19.27 -13.41 -0.20
C ASN A 308 -18.92 -13.49 -1.72
N GLU A 309 -18.88 -12.34 -2.37
CA GLU A 309 -18.58 -12.17 -3.79
C GLU A 309 -17.41 -11.20 -3.95
N ARG A 310 -16.37 -11.61 -4.68
CA ARG A 310 -15.14 -10.83 -4.85
C ARG A 310 -15.00 -10.26 -6.27
N ARG A 311 -15.34 -11.08 -7.27
CA ARG A 311 -15.14 -10.77 -8.67
C ARG A 311 -15.93 -9.54 -9.10
N TRP A 312 -17.26 -9.54 -8.85
CA TRP A 312 -18.12 -8.47 -9.31
C TRP A 312 -17.93 -7.17 -8.53
N PHE A 313 -17.60 -7.25 -7.23
CA PHE A 313 -17.22 -6.07 -6.47
C PHE A 313 -15.90 -5.46 -6.96
N LEU A 314 -14.90 -6.29 -7.29
CA LEU A 314 -13.65 -5.82 -7.89
C LEU A 314 -13.93 -5.19 -9.28
N ALA A 315 -14.72 -5.83 -10.13
CA ALA A 315 -15.11 -5.29 -11.44
C ALA A 315 -15.85 -3.95 -11.31
N ALA A 316 -16.85 -3.85 -10.43
CA ALA A 316 -17.61 -2.63 -10.20
C ALA A 316 -16.72 -1.48 -9.71
N THR A 317 -15.76 -1.75 -8.83
CA THR A 317 -14.81 -0.74 -8.37
C THR A 317 -13.88 -0.26 -9.49
N MET A 318 -13.49 -1.13 -10.41
CA MET A 318 -12.70 -0.73 -11.59
C MET A 318 -13.50 0.14 -12.56
N VAL A 319 -14.81 -0.15 -12.72
CA VAL A 319 -15.72 0.71 -13.51
C VAL A 319 -15.85 2.09 -12.87
N LEU A 320 -16.06 2.17 -11.56
CA LEU A 320 -16.12 3.45 -10.84
C LEU A 320 -14.81 4.23 -10.96
N ALA A 321 -13.66 3.55 -10.83
CA ALA A 321 -12.36 4.17 -10.98
C ALA A 321 -12.15 4.74 -12.38
N ALA A 322 -12.38 3.93 -13.42
CA ALA A 322 -12.23 4.35 -14.81
C ALA A 322 -13.20 5.48 -15.17
N GLY A 323 -14.49 5.34 -14.84
CA GLY A 323 -15.50 6.34 -15.12
C GLY A 323 -15.21 7.66 -14.43
N GLY A 324 -14.82 7.63 -13.15
CA GLY A 324 -14.45 8.82 -12.39
C GLY A 324 -13.21 9.54 -12.96
N LEU A 325 -12.18 8.79 -13.40
CA LEU A 325 -10.97 9.36 -14.01
C LEU A 325 -11.28 10.01 -15.37
N ILE A 326 -12.06 9.33 -16.21
CA ILE A 326 -12.48 9.87 -17.53
C ILE A 326 -13.35 11.14 -17.34
N ALA A 327 -14.33 11.07 -16.44
CA ALA A 327 -15.19 12.19 -16.14
C ALA A 327 -14.39 13.41 -15.60
N ALA A 328 -13.42 13.15 -14.70
CA ALA A 328 -12.56 14.22 -14.19
C ALA A 328 -11.72 14.88 -15.29
N GLY A 329 -11.21 14.07 -16.22
CA GLY A 329 -10.48 14.57 -17.40
C GLY A 329 -11.37 15.44 -18.31
N ALA A 330 -12.60 15.00 -18.58
CA ALA A 330 -13.55 15.71 -19.41
C ALA A 330 -14.08 17.02 -18.78
N LEU A 331 -14.25 17.03 -17.45
CA LEU A 331 -14.74 18.19 -16.69
C LEU A 331 -13.66 19.27 -16.47
N GLY A 332 -12.37 18.94 -16.69
CA GLY A 332 -11.26 19.89 -16.61
C GLY A 332 -11.15 20.58 -15.24
N ALA A 333 -10.81 21.87 -15.25
CA ALA A 333 -10.62 22.67 -14.04
C ALA A 333 -11.96 23.16 -13.47
N SER A 334 -12.79 22.23 -12.98
CA SER A 334 -14.10 22.55 -12.38
C SER A 334 -14.29 21.85 -11.03
N VAL A 335 -15.21 22.37 -10.20
CA VAL A 335 -15.56 21.72 -8.91
C VAL A 335 -16.11 20.31 -9.13
N TRP A 336 -16.82 20.07 -10.22
CA TRP A 336 -17.36 18.76 -10.58
C TRP A 336 -16.26 17.72 -10.87
N SER A 337 -15.08 18.18 -11.32
CA SER A 337 -13.91 17.31 -11.45
C SER A 337 -13.47 16.73 -10.10
N ILE A 338 -13.61 17.50 -8.99
CA ILE A 338 -13.29 16.99 -7.64
C ILE A 338 -14.27 15.90 -7.23
N VAL A 339 -15.55 16.04 -7.58
CA VAL A 339 -16.57 15.01 -7.36
C VAL A 339 -16.22 13.74 -8.16
N ALA A 340 -15.88 13.91 -9.44
CA ALA A 340 -15.47 12.79 -10.30
C ALA A 340 -14.20 12.09 -9.77
N LEU A 341 -13.21 12.85 -9.30
CA LEU A 341 -12.00 12.31 -8.65
C LEU A 341 -12.34 11.57 -7.34
N SER A 342 -13.36 12.02 -6.61
CA SER A 342 -13.83 11.31 -5.41
C SER A 342 -14.49 9.97 -5.76
N VAL A 343 -15.25 9.91 -6.85
CA VAL A 343 -15.80 8.64 -7.37
C VAL A 343 -14.66 7.72 -7.83
N ALA A 344 -13.64 8.26 -8.52
CA ALA A 344 -12.46 7.51 -8.90
C ALA A 344 -11.75 6.92 -7.68
N ALA A 345 -11.57 7.72 -6.63
CA ALA A 345 -10.94 7.29 -5.38
C ALA A 345 -11.73 6.18 -4.67
N ILE A 346 -13.08 6.26 -4.65
CA ILE A 346 -13.96 5.18 -4.14
C ILE A 346 -13.64 3.87 -4.88
N GLY A 347 -13.52 3.90 -6.20
CA GLY A 347 -13.15 2.74 -7.00
C GLY A 347 -11.75 2.22 -6.70
N ILE A 348 -10.75 3.11 -6.75
CA ILE A 348 -9.33 2.78 -6.54
C ILE A 348 -9.04 2.20 -5.14
N PHE A 349 -9.67 2.74 -4.10
CA PHE A 349 -9.48 2.23 -2.73
C PHE A 349 -10.41 1.06 -2.42
N GLY A 350 -11.65 1.10 -2.93
CA GLY A 350 -12.64 0.04 -2.74
C GLY A 350 -12.23 -1.32 -3.29
N CYS A 351 -11.39 -1.34 -4.35
CA CYS A 351 -10.91 -2.60 -4.93
C CYS A 351 -10.00 -3.40 -3.98
N LYS A 352 -9.35 -2.76 -3.00
CA LYS A 352 -8.30 -3.40 -2.18
C LYS A 352 -8.83 -4.57 -1.34
N GLY A 353 -10.00 -4.44 -0.72
CA GLY A 353 -10.60 -5.51 0.09
C GLY A 353 -10.90 -6.77 -0.74
N PRO A 354 -11.75 -6.67 -1.78
CA PRO A 354 -12.03 -7.80 -2.67
C PRO A 354 -10.77 -8.38 -3.31
N PHE A 355 -9.83 -7.54 -3.75
CA PHE A 355 -8.60 -7.99 -4.40
C PHE A 355 -7.74 -8.84 -3.48
N TRP A 356 -7.39 -8.36 -2.28
CA TRP A 356 -6.49 -9.07 -1.37
C TRP A 356 -7.10 -10.34 -0.76
N SER A 357 -8.40 -10.54 -0.92
CA SER A 357 -9.04 -11.82 -0.61
C SER A 357 -8.79 -12.89 -1.68
N LEU A 358 -8.57 -12.50 -2.95
CA LEU A 358 -8.45 -13.46 -4.07
C LEU A 358 -7.22 -14.38 -3.99
N PRO A 359 -5.99 -13.90 -3.66
CA PRO A 359 -4.83 -14.78 -3.59
C PRO A 359 -5.02 -15.99 -2.68
N SER A 360 -5.72 -15.85 -1.55
CA SER A 360 -5.98 -16.93 -0.61
C SER A 360 -6.92 -18.04 -1.14
N PHE A 361 -7.72 -17.73 -2.18
CA PHE A 361 -8.55 -18.75 -2.85
C PHE A 361 -7.75 -19.62 -3.82
N TYR A 362 -6.69 -19.06 -4.41
CA TYR A 362 -5.93 -19.73 -5.46
C TYR A 362 -4.60 -20.31 -4.99
N LEU A 363 -4.06 -19.80 -3.87
CA LEU A 363 -2.74 -20.12 -3.37
C LEU A 363 -2.82 -20.71 -1.95
N ARG A 364 -2.11 -21.82 -1.70
CA ARG A 364 -2.08 -22.49 -0.40
C ARG A 364 -0.64 -22.77 0.05
N GLY A 365 -0.42 -22.92 1.35
CA GLY A 365 0.87 -23.26 1.94
C GLY A 365 1.98 -22.25 1.60
N GLN A 366 3.18 -22.73 1.38
CA GLN A 366 4.35 -21.89 1.03
C GLN A 366 4.20 -21.16 -0.31
N ALA A 367 3.46 -21.74 -1.27
CA ALA A 367 3.17 -21.11 -2.55
C ALA A 367 2.32 -19.83 -2.39
N ALA A 368 1.46 -19.77 -1.36
CA ALA A 368 0.69 -18.57 -1.06
C ALA A 368 1.57 -17.41 -0.65
N ALA A 369 2.52 -17.62 0.27
CA ALA A 369 3.43 -16.57 0.74
C ALA A 369 4.28 -16.02 -0.40
N GLY A 370 4.89 -16.89 -1.21
CA GLY A 370 5.69 -16.50 -2.37
C GLY A 370 4.87 -15.82 -3.47
N GLY A 371 3.67 -16.34 -3.76
CA GLY A 371 2.77 -15.75 -4.75
C GLY A 371 2.26 -14.38 -4.34
N ILE A 372 1.85 -14.18 -3.08
CA ILE A 372 1.45 -12.88 -2.53
C ILE A 372 2.60 -11.88 -2.59
N ALA A 373 3.80 -12.28 -2.21
CA ALA A 373 4.99 -11.43 -2.30
C ALA A 373 5.29 -11.02 -3.75
N PHE A 374 5.19 -11.95 -4.69
CA PHE A 374 5.37 -11.67 -6.12
C PHE A 374 4.30 -10.72 -6.66
N ILE A 375 3.02 -10.95 -6.34
CA ILE A 375 1.91 -10.07 -6.71
C ILE A 375 2.17 -8.65 -6.19
N ASN A 376 2.62 -8.52 -4.93
CA ASN A 376 2.94 -7.23 -4.34
C ASN A 376 4.12 -6.55 -5.04
N ALA A 377 5.21 -7.27 -5.28
CA ALA A 377 6.42 -6.73 -5.91
C ALA A 377 6.14 -6.24 -7.34
N ILE A 378 5.50 -7.07 -8.18
CA ILE A 378 5.12 -6.68 -9.54
C ILE A 378 4.07 -5.56 -9.53
N GLY A 379 3.09 -5.65 -8.62
CA GLY A 379 2.07 -4.62 -8.47
C GLY A 379 2.66 -3.25 -8.10
N ASN A 380 3.68 -3.20 -7.26
CA ASN A 380 4.35 -1.96 -6.89
C ASN A 380 5.06 -1.28 -8.07
N LEU A 381 5.47 -2.02 -9.12
CA LEU A 381 5.97 -1.43 -10.35
C LEU A 381 4.91 -0.59 -11.11
N GLY A 382 3.63 -0.82 -10.87
CA GLY A 382 2.57 0.09 -11.31
C GLY A 382 2.78 1.52 -10.79
N GLY A 383 3.37 1.66 -9.60
CA GLY A 383 3.76 2.95 -9.03
C GLY A 383 4.85 3.70 -9.83
N PHE A 384 5.62 2.99 -10.67
CA PHE A 384 6.46 3.62 -11.68
C PHE A 384 5.63 4.01 -12.92
N ALA A 385 4.87 3.07 -13.46
CA ALA A 385 4.18 3.26 -14.73
C ALA A 385 3.11 4.37 -14.68
N GLY A 386 2.33 4.43 -13.59
CA GLY A 386 1.26 5.43 -13.44
C GLY A 386 1.75 6.87 -13.51
N PRO A 387 2.60 7.33 -12.60
CA PRO A 387 3.12 8.69 -12.60
C PRO A 387 3.93 9.03 -13.87
N TYR A 388 4.69 8.06 -14.38
CA TYR A 388 5.44 8.23 -15.63
C TYR A 388 4.50 8.56 -16.80
N LEU A 389 3.42 7.80 -16.97
CA LEU A 389 2.45 8.04 -18.05
C LEU A 389 1.72 9.37 -17.88
N VAL A 390 1.27 9.72 -16.67
CA VAL A 390 0.64 11.03 -16.45
C VAL A 390 1.61 12.16 -16.81
N GLY A 391 2.86 12.08 -16.40
CA GLY A 391 3.89 13.07 -16.74
C GLY A 391 4.19 13.14 -18.23
N LEU A 392 4.23 11.99 -18.92
CA LEU A 392 4.44 11.88 -20.36
C LEU A 392 3.33 12.54 -21.16
N PHE A 393 2.07 12.20 -20.85
CA PHE A 393 0.90 12.77 -21.52
C PHE A 393 0.74 14.26 -21.22
N LYS A 394 0.99 14.68 -19.97
CA LYS A 394 0.98 16.11 -19.63
C LYS A 394 2.02 16.91 -20.43
N ARG A 395 3.18 16.33 -20.74
CA ARG A 395 4.19 16.95 -21.59
C ARG A 395 3.72 17.10 -23.03
N SER A 396 3.03 16.10 -23.59
CA SER A 396 2.63 16.07 -25.00
C SER A 396 1.38 16.88 -25.29
N SER A 397 0.36 16.85 -24.44
CA SER A 397 -0.93 17.51 -24.67
C SER A 397 -1.14 18.79 -23.86
N ASN A 398 -0.22 19.11 -22.95
CA ASN A 398 -0.36 20.21 -21.98
C ASN A 398 -1.63 20.12 -21.10
N SER A 399 -2.29 18.94 -21.07
CA SER A 399 -3.48 18.67 -20.28
C SER A 399 -3.27 17.48 -19.34
N TYR A 400 -3.90 17.45 -18.17
CA TYR A 400 -3.95 16.26 -17.34
C TYR A 400 -5.03 15.27 -17.79
N ALA A 401 -5.96 15.66 -18.66
CA ALA A 401 -7.05 14.82 -19.13
C ALA A 401 -6.52 13.51 -19.75
N ASP A 402 -5.52 13.60 -20.63
CA ASP A 402 -4.92 12.42 -21.27
C ASP A 402 -4.18 11.53 -20.28
N GLY A 403 -3.54 12.14 -19.28
CA GLY A 403 -2.94 11.40 -18.17
C GLY A 403 -3.99 10.65 -17.34
N LEU A 404 -5.10 11.27 -17.03
CA LEU A 404 -6.23 10.63 -16.34
C LEU A 404 -6.87 9.52 -17.20
N CYS A 405 -7.00 9.72 -18.51
CA CYS A 405 -7.43 8.67 -19.44
C CYS A 405 -6.46 7.48 -19.49
N ALA A 406 -5.14 7.73 -19.43
CA ALA A 406 -4.16 6.65 -19.35
C ALA A 406 -4.28 5.86 -18.04
N LEU A 407 -4.56 6.52 -16.91
CA LEU A 407 -4.85 5.82 -15.65
C LEU A 407 -6.19 5.07 -15.71
N ALA A 408 -7.19 5.62 -16.38
CA ALA A 408 -8.46 4.93 -16.64
C ALA A 408 -8.26 3.66 -17.48
N ALA A 409 -7.35 3.69 -18.47
CA ALA A 409 -7.00 2.51 -19.26
C ALA A 409 -6.42 1.38 -18.40
N PHE A 410 -5.64 1.68 -17.36
CA PHE A 410 -5.22 0.68 -16.37
C PHE A 410 -6.42 0.06 -15.65
N CYS A 411 -7.38 0.87 -15.21
CA CYS A 411 -8.58 0.37 -14.54
C CYS A 411 -9.42 -0.50 -15.49
N VAL A 412 -9.55 -0.11 -16.76
CA VAL A 412 -10.25 -0.90 -17.79
C VAL A 412 -9.52 -2.22 -18.06
N ALA A 413 -8.19 -2.21 -18.16
CA ALA A 413 -7.40 -3.43 -18.33
C ALA A 413 -7.58 -4.39 -17.14
N ALA A 414 -7.54 -3.87 -15.90
CA ALA A 414 -7.83 -4.66 -14.70
C ALA A 414 -9.27 -5.19 -14.69
N LEU A 415 -10.25 -4.38 -15.12
CA LEU A 415 -11.66 -4.80 -15.28
C LEU A 415 -11.78 -5.97 -16.25
N VAL A 416 -11.19 -5.86 -17.44
CA VAL A 416 -11.25 -6.91 -18.47
C VAL A 416 -10.66 -8.21 -17.94
N VAL A 417 -9.46 -8.16 -17.35
CA VAL A 417 -8.83 -9.36 -16.78
C VAL A 417 -9.69 -9.93 -15.65
N THR A 418 -10.24 -9.09 -14.77
CA THR A 418 -11.12 -9.54 -13.68
C THR A 418 -12.38 -10.21 -14.25
N ALA A 419 -13.03 -9.59 -15.24
CA ALA A 419 -14.28 -10.08 -15.80
C ALA A 419 -14.13 -11.35 -16.64
N LEU A 420 -13.01 -11.54 -17.32
CA LEU A 420 -12.81 -12.69 -18.20
C LEU A 420 -12.16 -13.89 -17.48
N PHE A 421 -11.22 -13.64 -16.57
CA PHE A 421 -10.34 -14.69 -16.07
C PHE A 421 -10.53 -15.03 -14.58
N ILE A 422 -11.10 -14.14 -13.76
CA ILE A 422 -11.43 -14.49 -12.38
C ILE A 422 -12.69 -15.33 -12.38
N ARG A 423 -12.60 -16.59 -11.92
CA ARG A 423 -13.73 -17.53 -11.92
C ARG A 423 -14.84 -17.09 -10.94
N PRO A 424 -16.12 -17.31 -11.30
CA PRO A 424 -17.23 -17.12 -10.37
C PRO A 424 -17.07 -18.01 -9.14
N ARG A 425 -17.66 -17.61 -8.01
CA ARG A 425 -17.58 -18.31 -6.71
C ARG A 425 -17.92 -19.80 -6.80
N GLN A 426 -19.00 -20.17 -7.51
CA GLN A 426 -19.40 -21.57 -7.66
C GLN A 426 -18.31 -22.43 -8.30
N ALA A 427 -17.65 -21.92 -9.34
CA ALA A 427 -16.52 -22.59 -9.97
C ALA A 427 -15.26 -22.62 -9.08
N GLN A 428 -15.09 -21.63 -8.20
CA GLN A 428 -14.01 -21.61 -7.20
C GLN A 428 -14.25 -22.67 -6.12
N GLN A 429 -15.48 -22.81 -5.61
CA GLN A 429 -15.86 -23.82 -4.63
C GLN A 429 -15.77 -25.24 -5.21
N ALA A 430 -16.24 -25.45 -6.44
CA ALA A 430 -16.13 -26.73 -7.14
C ALA A 430 -14.66 -27.14 -7.35
N ALA A 431 -13.79 -26.20 -7.66
CA ALA A 431 -12.34 -26.46 -7.80
C ALA A 431 -11.66 -26.75 -6.45
N MET A 432 -12.21 -26.21 -5.34
CA MET A 432 -11.66 -26.37 -3.99
C MET A 432 -12.12 -27.67 -3.32
N PHE A 433 -13.35 -28.14 -3.66
CA PHE A 433 -13.98 -29.32 -3.10
C PHE A 433 -14.59 -30.17 -4.23
N PRO A 434 -13.76 -30.84 -5.07
CA PRO A 434 -14.27 -31.65 -6.21
C PRO A 434 -15.23 -32.76 -5.78
N HIS A 435 -15.04 -33.29 -4.58
CA HIS A 435 -15.90 -34.32 -4.00
C HIS A 435 -17.32 -33.84 -3.61
N LEU A 436 -17.52 -32.52 -3.39
CA LEU A 436 -18.85 -31.93 -3.13
C LEU A 436 -19.59 -31.58 -4.43
N ALA A 437 -18.86 -31.39 -5.52
CA ALA A 437 -19.45 -31.11 -6.83
C ALA A 437 -20.00 -32.40 -7.50
N ALA A 438 -19.38 -33.55 -7.23
CA ALA A 438 -19.80 -34.85 -7.78
C ALA A 438 -21.07 -35.43 -7.09
N GLY A 439 -21.46 -34.95 -5.91
CA GLY A 439 -22.61 -35.46 -5.17
C GLY A 439 -23.97 -34.84 -5.51
N ASN A 440 -24.02 -33.83 -6.40
CA ASN A 440 -25.26 -33.15 -6.76
C ASN A 440 -25.88 -33.62 -8.10
N ASP A 441 -25.19 -34.48 -8.86
CA ASP A 441 -25.71 -35.03 -10.11
C ASP A 441 -26.54 -36.33 -9.91
N ASP A 442 -26.46 -36.94 -8.71
CA ASP A 442 -27.23 -38.17 -8.40
C ASP A 442 -28.62 -37.90 -7.79
N ALA A 443 -29.06 -36.64 -7.71
CA ALA A 443 -30.34 -36.24 -7.12
C ALA A 443 -31.29 -35.56 -8.11
N LYS A 444 -31.22 -35.93 -9.40
CA LYS A 444 -32.24 -35.53 -10.40
C LYS A 444 -32.83 -36.73 -11.13
#